data_dd7f6947ffe2357de4edf4882559391b
#
_entry.id   dd7f6947ffe2357de4edf4882559391b
#
_cell.length_a   1.000
_cell.length_b   1.000
_cell.length_c   1.000
_cell.angle_alpha   90.00
_cell.angle_beta   90.00
_cell.angle_gamma   90.00
#
_symmetry.space_group_name_H-M   'P 1'
#
loop_
_entity.id
_entity.type
_entity.pdbx_description
1 polymer ?
#
loop_
_entity_poly.entity_id
_entity_poly.type
_entity_poly.pdbx_seq_one_letter_code
_entity_poly.pdbx_strand_id
1 'polypeptide(L)'
;VLLESKKHSSISSLTIRHSIQGIILCIIRSCFDITASLNVRNSLQTANTIIQNAIDYIEQNFSANISLTALAEHLHLNPSYLSKLFKDETEMTFKDFLNRTRINHAERLLLETSLPMSDVASLCGYESGNYFGDVFKKTKGISPIKFREAKGYIA
;
A
#
# COMPACT_ATOMS: atom_id res chain seq x y z
N VAL A 1 11.19 -3.52 -75.61
CA VAL A 1 9.87 -3.43 -74.88
C VAL A 1 9.74 -4.48 -73.81
N LEU A 2 10.29 -5.69 -73.95
CA LEU A 2 10.15 -6.79 -72.93
C LEU A 2 11.08 -6.66 -71.68
N LEU A 3 12.13 -5.86 -71.74
CA LEU A 3 13.11 -5.66 -70.65
C LEU A 3 12.69 -4.57 -69.65
N GLU A 4 11.90 -3.57 -70.05
CA GLU A 4 11.38 -2.51 -69.17
C GLU A 4 10.24 -3.01 -68.28
N SER A 5 9.39 -3.92 -68.74
CA SER A 5 8.31 -4.49 -67.97
C SER A 5 8.77 -5.34 -66.76
N LYS A 6 9.91 -6.03 -66.86
CA LYS A 6 10.49 -6.82 -65.75
C LYS A 6 11.13 -5.91 -64.65
N LYS A 7 11.61 -4.74 -64.99
CA LYS A 7 12.25 -3.82 -64.05
C LYS A 7 11.22 -3.09 -63.18
N HIS A 8 10.05 -2.76 -63.73
CA HIS A 8 8.94 -2.14 -63.00
C HIS A 8 8.28 -3.10 -61.97
N SER A 9 8.19 -4.39 -62.31
CA SER A 9 7.60 -5.38 -61.41
C SER A 9 8.49 -5.69 -60.20
N SER A 10 9.83 -5.64 -60.37
CA SER A 10 10.79 -5.87 -59.27
C SER A 10 10.85 -4.72 -58.29
N ILE A 11 10.72 -3.47 -58.77
CA ILE A 11 10.74 -2.27 -57.93
C ILE A 11 9.43 -2.20 -57.09
N SER A 12 8.29 -2.49 -57.70
CA SER A 12 7.01 -2.51 -57.00
C SER A 12 6.93 -3.61 -55.90
N SER A 13 7.53 -4.78 -56.13
CA SER A 13 7.56 -5.86 -55.16
C SER A 13 8.48 -5.54 -53.94
N LEU A 14 9.56 -4.82 -54.14
CA LEU A 14 10.44 -4.34 -53.07
C LEU A 14 9.78 -3.25 -52.22
N THR A 15 9.10 -2.29 -52.82
CA THR A 15 8.37 -1.24 -52.08
C THR A 15 7.20 -1.81 -51.27
N ILE A 16 6.49 -2.76 -51.81
CA ILE A 16 5.41 -3.46 -51.07
C ILE A 16 5.97 -4.23 -49.89
N ARG A 17 7.09 -4.94 -50.05
CA ARG A 17 7.75 -5.65 -48.91
C ARG A 17 8.18 -4.70 -47.79
N HIS A 18 8.79 -3.56 -48.10
CA HIS A 18 9.17 -2.58 -47.09
C HIS A 18 7.97 -1.96 -46.39
N SER A 19 6.88 -1.71 -47.09
CA SER A 19 5.65 -1.18 -46.49
C SER A 19 5.01 -2.20 -45.55
N ILE A 20 4.94 -3.48 -45.94
CA ILE A 20 4.43 -4.54 -45.09
C ILE A 20 5.29 -4.74 -43.83
N GLN A 21 6.61 -4.71 -43.97
CA GLN A 21 7.55 -4.81 -42.87
C GLN A 21 7.39 -3.64 -41.88
N GLY A 22 7.19 -2.41 -42.36
CA GLY A 22 6.90 -1.25 -41.54
C GLY A 22 5.59 -1.37 -40.75
N ILE A 23 4.53 -1.88 -41.39
CA ILE A 23 3.23 -2.11 -40.72
C ILE A 23 3.33 -3.19 -39.63
N ILE A 24 4.02 -4.30 -39.93
CA ILE A 24 4.23 -5.38 -38.95
C ILE A 24 4.99 -4.88 -37.73
N LEU A 25 6.09 -4.12 -37.94
CA LEU A 25 6.86 -3.51 -36.82
C LEU A 25 6.02 -2.53 -36.02
N CYS A 26 5.17 -1.75 -36.64
CA CYS A 26 4.25 -0.83 -35.96
C CYS A 26 3.25 -1.57 -35.09
N ILE A 27 2.66 -2.65 -35.62
CA ILE A 27 1.72 -3.51 -34.86
C ILE A 27 2.40 -4.19 -33.67
N ILE A 28 3.61 -4.75 -33.87
CA ILE A 28 4.38 -5.39 -32.79
C ILE A 28 4.70 -4.37 -31.69
N ARG A 29 5.12 -3.17 -32.05
CA ARG A 29 5.41 -2.10 -31.08
C ARG A 29 4.17 -1.69 -30.29
N SER A 30 3.05 -1.47 -30.98
CA SER A 30 1.77 -1.14 -30.32
C SER A 30 1.28 -2.25 -29.39
N CYS A 31 1.41 -3.51 -29.78
CA CYS A 31 1.08 -4.64 -28.90
C CYS A 31 1.99 -4.72 -27.67
N PHE A 32 3.29 -4.46 -27.84
CA PHE A 32 4.25 -4.45 -26.73
C PHE A 32 3.94 -3.33 -25.73
N ASP A 33 3.64 -2.12 -26.20
CA ASP A 33 3.27 -0.98 -25.36
C ASP A 33 1.96 -1.23 -24.60
N ILE A 34 0.98 -1.89 -25.22
CA ILE A 34 -0.28 -2.26 -24.58
C ILE A 34 -0.04 -3.31 -23.49
N THR A 35 0.74 -4.36 -23.77
CA THR A 35 1.02 -5.41 -22.78
C THR A 35 1.85 -4.89 -21.61
N ALA A 36 2.81 -4.01 -21.84
CA ALA A 36 3.56 -3.35 -20.77
C ALA A 36 2.64 -2.49 -19.89
N SER A 37 1.73 -1.74 -20.47
CA SER A 37 0.76 -0.91 -19.75
C SER A 37 -0.24 -1.74 -18.92
N LEU A 38 -0.69 -2.87 -19.46
CA LEU A 38 -1.58 -3.82 -18.74
C LEU A 38 -0.86 -4.48 -17.57
N ASN A 39 0.41 -4.87 -17.74
CA ASN A 39 1.20 -5.48 -16.67
C ASN A 39 1.46 -4.51 -15.52
N VAL A 40 1.76 -3.24 -15.82
CA VAL A 40 1.92 -2.19 -14.80
C VAL A 40 0.60 -1.95 -14.08
N ARG A 41 -0.52 -1.87 -14.79
CA ARG A 41 -1.84 -1.67 -14.18
C ARG A 41 -2.23 -2.84 -13.28
N ASN A 42 -2.00 -4.08 -13.69
CA ASN A 42 -2.27 -5.26 -12.89
C ASN A 42 -1.38 -5.34 -11.64
N SER A 43 -0.10 -4.97 -11.75
CA SER A 43 0.81 -4.97 -10.59
C SER A 43 0.43 -3.89 -9.56
N LEU A 44 0.03 -2.71 -9.98
CA LEU A 44 -0.46 -1.65 -9.10
C LEU A 44 -1.78 -2.06 -8.41
N GLN A 45 -2.70 -2.68 -9.13
CA GLN A 45 -3.96 -3.16 -8.56
C GLN A 45 -3.74 -4.27 -7.53
N THR A 46 -2.77 -5.15 -7.78
CA THR A 46 -2.36 -6.21 -6.83
C THR A 46 -1.71 -5.61 -5.58
N ALA A 47 -0.81 -4.63 -5.73
CA ALA A 47 -0.17 -3.95 -4.61
C ALA A 47 -1.20 -3.25 -3.71
N ASN A 48 -2.13 -2.49 -4.30
CA ASN A 48 -3.22 -1.85 -3.58
C ASN A 48 -4.08 -2.84 -2.79
N THR A 49 -4.43 -3.98 -3.38
CA THR A 49 -5.22 -5.02 -2.71
C THR A 49 -4.45 -5.63 -1.53
N ILE A 50 -3.15 -5.89 -1.70
CA ILE A 50 -2.29 -6.40 -0.62
C ILE A 50 -2.26 -5.42 0.56
N ILE A 51 -2.05 -4.15 0.28
CA ILE A 51 -1.97 -3.13 1.34
C ILE A 51 -3.33 -2.91 2.01
N GLN A 52 -4.42 -2.94 1.27
CA GLN A 52 -5.75 -2.88 1.89
C GLN A 52 -6.00 -4.05 2.83
N ASN A 53 -5.68 -5.27 2.42
CA ASN A 53 -5.77 -6.46 3.29
C ASN A 53 -4.86 -6.34 4.53
N ALA A 54 -3.66 -5.77 4.39
CA ALA A 54 -2.76 -5.52 5.50
C ALA A 54 -3.35 -4.50 6.50
N ILE A 55 -3.94 -3.43 6.02
CA ILE A 55 -4.61 -2.40 6.83
C ILE A 55 -5.80 -3.01 7.56
N ASP A 56 -6.67 -3.73 6.86
CA ASP A 56 -7.84 -4.39 7.45
C ASP A 56 -7.45 -5.36 8.55
N TYR A 57 -6.38 -6.15 8.34
CA TYR A 57 -5.84 -7.03 9.37
C TYR A 57 -5.35 -6.28 10.60
N ILE A 58 -4.62 -5.16 10.41
CA ILE A 58 -4.16 -4.32 11.51
C ILE A 58 -5.34 -3.74 12.28
N GLU A 59 -6.35 -3.22 11.59
CA GLU A 59 -7.53 -2.62 12.22
C GLU A 59 -8.38 -3.62 13.01
N GLN A 60 -8.42 -4.88 12.58
CA GLN A 60 -9.12 -5.95 13.29
C GLN A 60 -8.34 -6.51 14.47
N ASN A 61 -6.99 -6.43 14.44
CA ASN A 61 -6.13 -7.10 15.42
C ASN A 61 -5.22 -6.15 16.19
N PHE A 62 -5.42 -4.83 16.13
CA PHE A 62 -4.51 -3.82 16.70
C PHE A 62 -4.25 -4.01 18.21
N SER A 63 -5.21 -4.53 18.96
CA SER A 63 -5.07 -4.77 20.41
C SER A 63 -4.19 -5.98 20.73
N ALA A 64 -3.99 -6.88 19.78
CA ALA A 64 -3.11 -8.04 19.95
C ALA A 64 -1.64 -7.69 19.72
N ASN A 65 -0.73 -8.56 20.17
CA ASN A 65 0.71 -8.40 19.89
C ASN A 65 1.03 -8.90 18.49
N ILE A 66 0.66 -8.11 17.47
CA ILE A 66 0.92 -8.42 16.07
C ILE A 66 2.30 -7.91 15.63
N SER A 67 2.98 -8.73 14.82
CA SER A 67 4.26 -8.37 14.22
C SER A 67 4.16 -8.29 12.69
N LEU A 68 5.10 -7.58 12.06
CA LEU A 68 5.21 -7.56 10.59
C LEU A 68 5.40 -8.97 10.01
N THR A 69 6.11 -9.85 10.73
CA THR A 69 6.33 -11.24 10.30
C THR A 69 5.02 -12.01 10.30
N ALA A 70 4.23 -11.92 11.38
CA ALA A 70 2.92 -12.57 11.47
C ALA A 70 1.94 -12.06 10.39
N LEU A 71 1.95 -10.74 10.12
CA LEU A 71 1.16 -10.16 9.04
C LEU A 71 1.61 -10.66 7.66
N ALA A 72 2.92 -10.78 7.43
CA ALA A 72 3.45 -11.28 6.17
C ALA A 72 3.10 -12.76 5.96
N GLU A 73 3.17 -13.58 7.00
CA GLU A 73 2.72 -14.99 6.98
C GLU A 73 1.23 -15.09 6.66
N HIS A 74 0.39 -14.26 7.29
CA HIS A 74 -1.05 -14.21 7.02
C HIS A 74 -1.36 -13.87 5.56
N LEU A 75 -0.59 -12.97 4.96
CA LEU A 75 -0.73 -12.56 3.56
C LEU A 75 0.04 -13.46 2.57
N HIS A 76 0.72 -14.50 3.04
CA HIS A 76 1.59 -15.38 2.24
C HIS A 76 2.69 -14.62 1.49
N LEU A 77 3.29 -13.63 2.14
CA LEU A 77 4.31 -12.76 1.57
C LEU A 77 5.65 -12.85 2.33
N ASN A 78 6.72 -12.46 1.65
CA ASN A 78 7.99 -12.25 2.31
C ASN A 78 7.94 -10.98 3.19
N PRO A 79 8.39 -11.02 4.48
CA PRO A 79 8.36 -9.86 5.38
C PRO A 79 9.10 -8.63 4.85
N SER A 80 10.25 -8.82 4.18
CA SER A 80 11.02 -7.71 3.61
C SER A 80 10.29 -7.04 2.45
N TYR A 81 9.62 -7.83 1.61
CA TYR A 81 8.78 -7.33 0.52
C TYR A 81 7.59 -6.53 1.08
N LEU A 82 6.86 -7.11 2.05
CA LEU A 82 5.73 -6.43 2.68
C LEU A 82 6.17 -5.14 3.37
N SER A 83 7.30 -5.13 4.08
CA SER A 83 7.83 -3.93 4.74
C SER A 83 8.07 -2.79 3.77
N LYS A 84 8.69 -3.08 2.63
CA LYS A 84 8.96 -2.09 1.58
C LYS A 84 7.66 -1.61 0.96
N LEU A 85 6.80 -2.53 0.51
CA LEU A 85 5.54 -2.20 -0.13
C LEU A 85 4.64 -1.37 0.79
N PHE A 86 4.54 -1.75 2.07
CA PHE A 86 3.74 -1.03 3.06
C PHE A 86 4.23 0.41 3.24
N LYS A 87 5.55 0.61 3.31
CA LYS A 87 6.14 1.94 3.44
C LYS A 87 5.96 2.78 2.17
N ASP A 88 6.12 2.18 1.00
CA ASP A 88 5.99 2.88 -0.27
C ASP A 88 4.53 3.35 -0.51
N GLU A 89 3.54 2.55 -0.12
CA GLU A 89 2.11 2.85 -0.33
C GLU A 89 1.48 3.71 0.78
N THR A 90 1.94 3.55 2.04
CA THR A 90 1.35 4.26 3.19
C THR A 90 2.20 5.42 3.71
N GLU A 91 3.43 5.58 3.20
CA GLU A 91 4.45 6.52 3.67
C GLU A 91 4.86 6.29 5.14
N MET A 92 4.43 5.19 5.74
CA MET A 92 4.66 4.84 7.14
C MET A 92 5.26 3.45 7.29
N THR A 93 6.05 3.25 8.35
CA THR A 93 6.42 1.88 8.73
C THR A 93 5.21 1.14 9.33
N PHE A 94 5.19 -0.18 9.25
CA PHE A 94 4.17 -1.02 9.91
C PHE A 94 3.99 -0.66 11.39
N LYS A 95 5.10 -0.46 12.11
CA LYS A 95 5.09 -0.11 13.54
C LYS A 95 4.44 1.25 13.81
N ASP A 96 4.76 2.25 12.98
CA ASP A 96 4.19 3.59 13.12
C ASP A 96 2.70 3.57 12.80
N PHE A 97 2.31 2.83 11.77
CA PHE A 97 0.90 2.66 11.41
C PHE A 97 0.11 1.97 12.52
N LEU A 98 0.61 0.84 13.04
CA LEU A 98 0.00 0.13 14.18
C LEU A 98 -0.15 1.04 15.40
N ASN A 99 0.91 1.77 15.76
CA ASN A 99 0.86 2.72 16.86
C ASN A 99 -0.18 3.82 16.61
N ARG A 100 -0.25 4.37 15.40
CA ARG A 100 -1.26 5.38 15.03
C ARG A 100 -2.68 4.82 15.18
N THR A 101 -2.93 3.62 14.71
CA THR A 101 -4.22 2.92 14.85
C THR A 101 -4.59 2.76 16.33
N ARG A 102 -3.66 2.26 17.15
CA ARG A 102 -3.85 2.11 18.61
C ARG A 102 -4.16 3.44 19.30
N ILE A 103 -3.44 4.49 18.97
CA ILE A 103 -3.66 5.83 19.56
C ILE A 103 -4.99 6.43 19.14
N ASN A 104 -5.45 6.21 17.91
CA ASN A 104 -6.77 6.65 17.48
C ASN A 104 -7.91 5.93 18.23
N HIS A 105 -7.73 4.65 18.54
CA HIS A 105 -8.66 3.93 19.40
C HIS A 105 -8.61 4.42 20.85
N ALA A 106 -7.40 4.67 21.38
CA ALA A 106 -7.25 5.23 22.72
C ALA A 106 -7.90 6.63 22.84
N GLU A 107 -7.77 7.48 21.83
CA GLU A 107 -8.44 8.78 21.78
C GLU A 107 -9.95 8.65 21.99
N ARG A 108 -10.60 7.72 21.27
CA ARG A 108 -12.03 7.47 21.43
C ARG A 108 -12.38 7.00 22.85
N LEU A 109 -11.63 6.04 23.38
CA LEU A 109 -11.86 5.55 24.76
C LEU A 109 -11.66 6.65 25.80
N LEU A 110 -10.69 7.53 25.61
CA LEU A 110 -10.44 8.66 26.52
C LEU A 110 -11.57 9.70 26.52
N LEU A 111 -12.27 9.85 25.38
CA LEU A 111 -13.39 10.79 25.23
C LEU A 111 -14.73 10.21 25.64
N GLU A 112 -14.92 8.91 25.40
CA GLU A 112 -16.22 8.24 25.53
C GLU A 112 -16.37 7.49 26.87
N THR A 113 -15.27 7.28 27.62
CA THR A 113 -15.29 6.48 28.83
C THR A 113 -14.49 7.09 29.98
N SER A 114 -14.86 6.72 31.21
CA SER A 114 -14.12 7.05 32.44
C SER A 114 -13.05 6.01 32.83
N LEU A 115 -12.71 5.10 31.92
CA LEU A 115 -11.75 4.03 32.19
C LEU A 115 -10.41 4.56 32.72
N PRO A 116 -9.78 3.86 33.69
CA PRO A 116 -8.43 4.16 34.11
C PRO A 116 -7.43 4.14 32.94
N MET A 117 -6.35 4.92 33.03
CA MET A 117 -5.34 4.98 31.96
C MET A 117 -4.68 3.62 31.68
N SER A 118 -4.52 2.78 32.72
CA SER A 118 -4.04 1.40 32.59
C SER A 118 -4.92 0.55 31.70
N ASP A 119 -6.24 0.69 31.87
CA ASP A 119 -7.23 -0.11 31.14
C ASP A 119 -7.32 0.36 29.68
N VAL A 120 -7.30 1.68 29.44
CA VAL A 120 -7.20 2.24 28.09
C VAL A 120 -5.95 1.74 27.38
N ALA A 121 -4.79 1.77 28.05
CA ALA A 121 -3.54 1.25 27.47
C ALA A 121 -3.66 -0.24 27.12
N SER A 122 -4.16 -1.05 28.03
CA SER A 122 -4.34 -2.50 27.82
C SER A 122 -5.30 -2.81 26.68
N LEU A 123 -6.46 -2.16 26.62
CA LEU A 123 -7.45 -2.32 25.56
C LEU A 123 -6.91 -1.92 24.18
N CYS A 124 -5.94 -1.00 24.15
CA CYS A 124 -5.27 -0.60 22.94
C CYS A 124 -4.01 -1.43 22.59
N GLY A 125 -3.75 -2.53 23.35
CA GLY A 125 -2.65 -3.45 23.06
C GLY A 125 -1.28 -2.97 23.56
N TYR A 126 -1.24 -2.11 24.59
CA TYR A 126 -0.01 -1.70 25.24
C TYR A 126 0.18 -2.47 26.55
N GLU A 127 1.29 -3.19 26.70
CA GLU A 127 1.66 -3.89 27.93
C GLU A 127 2.15 -2.92 29.03
N SER A 128 2.69 -1.77 28.63
CA SER A 128 3.22 -0.75 29.53
C SER A 128 2.48 0.57 29.37
N GLY A 129 1.88 1.05 30.48
CA GLY A 129 1.24 2.38 30.55
C GLY A 129 2.21 3.53 30.31
N ASN A 130 3.49 3.38 30.70
CA ASN A 130 4.50 4.40 30.43
C ASN A 130 4.78 4.49 28.93
N TYR A 131 5.00 3.36 28.28
CA TYR A 131 5.21 3.34 26.83
C TYR A 131 4.00 3.87 26.07
N PHE A 132 2.79 3.53 26.49
CA PHE A 132 1.54 4.11 25.96
C PHE A 132 1.56 5.64 26.06
N GLY A 133 1.87 6.16 27.28
CA GLY A 133 1.93 7.60 27.53
C GLY A 133 2.91 8.34 26.60
N ASP A 134 4.09 7.75 26.38
CA ASP A 134 5.12 8.31 25.50
C ASP A 134 4.68 8.32 24.04
N VAL A 135 4.12 7.20 23.55
CA VAL A 135 3.63 7.09 22.18
C VAL A 135 2.46 8.04 21.96
N PHE A 136 1.51 8.12 22.90
CA PHE A 136 0.37 9.02 22.82
C PHE A 136 0.83 10.48 22.76
N LYS A 137 1.74 10.88 23.65
CA LYS A 137 2.30 12.24 23.69
C LYS A 137 3.05 12.56 22.39
N LYS A 138 3.81 11.60 21.85
CA LYS A 138 4.51 11.78 20.56
C LYS A 138 3.53 12.00 19.41
N THR A 139 2.40 11.30 19.43
CA THR A 139 1.41 11.33 18.34
C THR A 139 0.44 12.52 18.44
N LYS A 140 -0.01 12.85 19.65
CA LYS A 140 -1.04 13.89 19.90
C LYS A 140 -0.48 15.19 20.47
N GLY A 141 0.82 15.25 20.79
CA GLY A 141 1.50 16.43 21.34
C GLY A 141 1.32 16.63 22.86
N ILE A 142 0.34 15.99 23.48
CA ILE A 142 0.02 16.09 24.93
C ILE A 142 -0.17 14.71 25.55
N SER A 143 -0.03 14.62 26.89
CA SER A 143 -0.23 13.34 27.57
C SER A 143 -1.70 12.89 27.54
N PRO A 144 -1.99 11.57 27.66
CA PRO A 144 -3.36 11.06 27.68
C PRO A 144 -4.25 11.69 28.75
N ILE A 145 -3.69 11.95 29.93
CA ILE A 145 -4.40 12.57 31.05
C ILE A 145 -4.82 14.00 30.66
N LYS A 146 -3.86 14.80 30.20
CA LYS A 146 -4.13 16.17 29.75
C LYS A 146 -5.10 16.21 28.56
N PHE A 147 -5.03 15.19 27.69
CA PHE A 147 -5.95 15.09 26.57
C PHE A 147 -7.39 14.89 27.04
N ARG A 148 -7.63 14.00 28.00
CA ARG A 148 -8.95 13.78 28.61
C ARG A 148 -9.48 15.04 29.31
N GLU A 149 -8.64 15.71 30.09
CA GLU A 149 -9.02 16.95 30.80
C GLU A 149 -9.37 18.10 29.83
N ALA A 150 -8.56 18.31 28.78
CA ALA A 150 -8.73 19.41 27.84
C ALA A 150 -9.95 19.26 26.92
N LYS A 151 -10.40 18.04 26.63
CA LYS A 151 -11.54 17.78 25.75
C LYS A 151 -12.88 17.71 26.50
N GLY A 152 -12.86 17.83 27.82
CA GLY A 152 -14.05 17.76 28.66
C GLY A 152 -14.67 16.37 28.60
N TYR A 153 -14.43 15.56 29.60
CA TYR A 153 -15.12 14.28 29.76
C TYR A 153 -16.62 14.54 29.75
N ILE A 154 -17.33 14.03 28.75
CA ILE A 154 -18.79 14.04 28.74
C ILE A 154 -19.20 12.84 29.62
N ALA A 155 -19.51 13.13 30.89
CA ALA A 155 -20.03 12.16 31.86
C ALA A 155 -21.46 11.78 31.51
#